data_9de384fa0e607005811cd559a0519db4
#
_entry.id   9de384fa0e607005811cd559a0519db4
#
_cell.length_a   1.000
_cell.length_b   1.000
_cell.length_c   1.000
_cell.angle_alpha   90.00
_cell.angle_beta   90.00
_cell.angle_gamma   90.00
#
_symmetry.space_group_name_H-M   'P 1'
#
loop_
_entity.id
_entity.type
_entity.pdbx_description
1 polymer ?
#
loop_
_entity_poly.entity_id
_entity_poly.type
_entity_poly.pdbx_seq_one_letter_code
_entity_poly.pdbx_strand_id
1 'polypeptide(L)'
;MPGYFARMGRRALLRSRARVDRFKLASRSDVRARLMRDDVIAEAVRRHADENGTPQHDAWMRVDGYIREIVPFFNVVAYYQIGYRAAGWLLHLFYRTSVDFEDARAKERLPRDAVLVYVMNHRSNADYILVSYALAGQVAISYAVGEWARAFPLELAFKAFGSYFIRRRYREPLYHAVLERYVQLITREGVTQGIFVEGGLTRDGRLRAPKVGLLDYVLGIGRDPAYAARLHVVPVAVNYDRVLEDRSLLRELEAAGNGRRPSRWSQAYEVGRYMAWNATRMLFRRWKRYGRAAVVVGTPVPLLSWYAAHPDLFDMDRPARLAQVQQLCDEMLGRVGLLIPVTPVPLTCAAIQSFQSDFIVRADLLARIDEMRAVLGEINARVLSGDNGAEEILARAWRMLRMRRVMAEEGRGFLVLPRGRPLISFYANSVAHLLGPYVSSVQARDALPFEASFGVSPVPLASGSERGIK
;
A
#
# COMPACT_ATOMS: atom_id res chain seq x y z
N MET A 1 -10.85 -17.10 -28.27
CA MET A 1 -10.20 -15.81 -28.01
C MET A 1 -8.72 -15.88 -27.58
N PRO A 2 -7.89 -16.84 -28.03
CA PRO A 2 -6.45 -16.89 -27.70
C PRO A 2 -5.59 -15.90 -28.49
N GLY A 3 -6.05 -15.45 -29.67
CA GLY A 3 -5.22 -14.61 -30.56
C GLY A 3 -5.09 -13.13 -30.16
N TYR A 4 -5.98 -12.59 -29.36
CA TYR A 4 -5.95 -11.18 -28.93
C TYR A 4 -4.88 -10.93 -27.86
N PHE A 5 -4.76 -11.83 -26.89
CA PHE A 5 -3.75 -11.77 -25.82
C PHE A 5 -2.32 -12.01 -26.34
N ALA A 6 -2.16 -12.88 -27.34
CA ALA A 6 -0.85 -13.11 -27.97
C ALA A 6 -0.35 -11.89 -28.77
N ARG A 7 -1.24 -11.14 -29.44
CA ARG A 7 -0.89 -9.91 -30.17
C ARG A 7 -0.60 -8.74 -29.21
N MET A 8 -1.32 -8.63 -28.10
CA MET A 8 -1.07 -7.61 -27.08
C MET A 8 0.26 -7.84 -26.36
N GLY A 9 0.57 -9.11 -26.01
CA GLY A 9 1.87 -9.50 -25.45
C GLY A 9 3.04 -9.21 -26.38
N ARG A 10 2.91 -9.48 -27.69
CA ARG A 10 3.95 -9.23 -28.68
C ARG A 10 4.16 -7.74 -28.96
N ARG A 11 3.10 -6.93 -29.00
CA ARG A 11 3.20 -5.46 -29.12
C ARG A 11 3.74 -4.80 -27.83
N ALA A 12 3.38 -5.32 -26.66
CA ALA A 12 3.95 -4.91 -25.39
C ALA A 12 5.43 -5.25 -25.29
N LEU A 13 5.85 -6.44 -25.76
CA LEU A 13 7.25 -6.86 -25.82
C LEU A 13 8.09 -6.01 -26.79
N LEU A 14 7.53 -5.64 -27.95
CA LEU A 14 8.21 -4.77 -28.92
C LEU A 14 8.30 -3.32 -28.45
N ARG A 15 7.28 -2.83 -27.71
CA ARG A 15 7.33 -1.51 -27.03
C ARG A 15 8.22 -1.54 -25.79
N SER A 16 8.34 -2.67 -25.10
CA SER A 16 9.23 -2.84 -23.96
C SER A 16 10.70 -2.94 -24.40
N ARG A 17 11.01 -3.52 -25.57
CA ARG A 17 12.39 -3.51 -26.14
C ARG A 17 12.94 -2.10 -26.27
N ALA A 18 12.16 -1.14 -26.77
CA ALA A 18 12.58 0.26 -26.88
C ALA A 18 12.78 0.95 -25.50
N ARG A 19 12.20 0.41 -24.41
CA ARG A 19 12.36 0.92 -23.03
C ARG A 19 13.34 0.10 -22.22
N VAL A 20 13.46 -1.20 -22.47
CA VAL A 20 14.48 -2.07 -21.86
C VAL A 20 15.90 -1.59 -22.19
N ASP A 21 16.14 -1.02 -23.37
CA ASP A 21 17.43 -0.41 -23.72
C ASP A 21 17.77 0.83 -22.88
N ARG A 22 16.79 1.46 -22.23
CA ARG A 22 16.99 2.56 -21.26
C ARG A 22 17.23 2.06 -19.83
N PHE A 23 16.78 0.85 -19.50
CA PHE A 23 17.05 0.20 -18.22
C PHE A 23 18.36 -0.60 -18.24
N LYS A 24 19.44 0.03 -18.65
CA LYS A 24 20.76 -0.43 -18.22
C LYS A 24 20.88 -0.12 -16.73
N LEU A 25 20.21 -0.92 -15.88
CA LEU A 25 20.71 -1.11 -14.54
C LEU A 25 22.17 -1.53 -14.72
N ALA A 26 23.07 -0.64 -14.35
CA ALA A 26 24.49 -0.91 -14.35
C ALA A 26 24.70 -2.27 -13.68
N SER A 27 25.63 -3.05 -14.14
CA SER A 27 25.89 -4.35 -13.55
C SER A 27 26.14 -4.18 -12.03
N ARG A 28 25.86 -5.20 -11.23
CA ARG A 28 26.13 -5.13 -9.79
C ARG A 28 27.57 -4.75 -9.47
N SER A 29 28.52 -5.17 -10.31
CA SER A 29 29.94 -4.80 -10.22
C SER A 29 30.14 -3.32 -10.47
N ASP A 30 29.47 -2.71 -11.46
CA ASP A 30 29.59 -1.30 -11.77
C ASP A 30 29.00 -0.42 -10.68
N VAL A 31 27.79 -0.80 -10.18
CA VAL A 31 27.17 -0.14 -9.02
C VAL A 31 28.08 -0.18 -7.82
N ARG A 32 28.66 -1.37 -7.52
CA ARG A 32 29.61 -1.53 -6.42
C ARG A 32 30.84 -0.63 -6.62
N ALA A 33 31.43 -0.65 -7.81
CA ALA A 33 32.63 0.16 -8.11
C ALA A 33 32.37 1.68 -7.94
N ARG A 34 31.20 2.17 -8.35
CA ARG A 34 30.80 3.57 -8.18
C ARG A 34 30.57 3.92 -6.71
N LEU A 35 29.87 3.09 -5.95
CA LEU A 35 29.62 3.33 -4.52
C LEU A 35 30.91 3.28 -3.69
N MET A 36 31.84 2.38 -4.02
CA MET A 36 33.15 2.30 -3.35
C MET A 36 34.07 3.52 -3.64
N ARG A 37 33.75 4.34 -4.65
CA ARG A 37 34.46 5.56 -5.02
C ARG A 37 33.67 6.83 -4.69
N ASP A 38 32.54 6.70 -4.01
CA ASP A 38 31.68 7.85 -3.69
C ASP A 38 32.24 8.63 -2.51
N ASP A 39 32.44 9.95 -2.71
CA ASP A 39 33.07 10.82 -1.72
C ASP A 39 32.26 10.94 -0.42
N VAL A 40 30.91 10.91 -0.52
CA VAL A 40 30.02 10.97 0.66
C VAL A 40 30.14 9.68 1.48
N ILE A 41 30.28 8.53 0.83
CA ILE A 41 30.53 7.26 1.52
C ILE A 41 31.92 7.28 2.14
N ALA A 42 32.94 7.79 1.44
CA ALA A 42 34.30 7.91 1.97
C ALA A 42 34.34 8.79 3.22
N GLU A 43 33.60 9.91 3.23
CA GLU A 43 33.47 10.76 4.41
C GLU A 43 32.76 10.06 5.56
N ALA A 44 31.68 9.32 5.27
CA ALA A 44 30.97 8.52 6.27
C ALA A 44 31.85 7.41 6.86
N VAL A 45 32.74 6.82 6.06
CA VAL A 45 33.75 5.85 6.53
C VAL A 45 34.76 6.47 7.48
N ARG A 46 35.32 7.65 7.12
CA ARG A 46 36.23 8.36 8.02
C ARG A 46 35.57 8.66 9.36
N ARG A 47 34.39 9.26 9.32
CA ARG A 47 33.64 9.60 10.55
C ARG A 47 33.34 8.35 11.38
N HIS A 48 32.89 7.27 10.76
CA HIS A 48 32.61 6.01 11.46
C HIS A 48 33.86 5.42 12.10
N ALA A 49 35.00 5.47 11.43
CA ALA A 49 36.27 5.00 11.94
C ALA A 49 36.72 5.82 13.16
N ASP A 50 36.65 7.16 13.06
CA ASP A 50 37.03 8.08 14.13
C ASP A 50 36.11 7.93 15.36
N GLU A 51 34.80 7.91 15.18
CA GLU A 51 33.81 7.75 16.26
C GLU A 51 33.90 6.42 17.02
N ASN A 52 34.29 5.34 16.34
CA ASN A 52 34.37 4.01 16.93
C ASN A 52 35.80 3.54 17.26
N GLY A 53 36.81 4.34 16.95
CA GLY A 53 38.21 3.97 17.14
C GLY A 53 38.65 2.74 16.35
N THR A 54 38.05 2.54 15.15
CA THR A 54 38.28 1.34 14.31
C THR A 54 39.07 1.71 13.05
N PRO A 55 39.89 0.80 12.50
CA PRO A 55 40.55 1.04 11.22
C PRO A 55 39.58 1.36 10.11
N GLN A 56 39.89 2.31 9.22
CA GLN A 56 39.06 2.63 8.06
C GLN A 56 38.83 1.42 7.16
N HIS A 57 39.79 0.49 7.10
CA HIS A 57 39.67 -0.76 6.36
C HIS A 57 38.44 -1.56 6.81
N ASP A 58 38.21 -1.68 8.12
CA ASP A 58 37.08 -2.44 8.67
C ASP A 58 35.74 -1.75 8.34
N ALA A 59 35.70 -0.41 8.36
CA ALA A 59 34.55 0.35 7.92
C ALA A 59 34.25 0.15 6.42
N TRP A 60 35.26 0.11 5.57
CA TRP A 60 35.11 -0.21 4.14
C TRP A 60 34.62 -1.65 3.92
N MET A 61 35.08 -2.61 4.70
CA MET A 61 34.56 -4.00 4.66
C MET A 61 33.06 -4.05 5.01
N ARG A 62 32.62 -3.24 5.98
CA ARG A 62 31.18 -3.09 6.29
C ARG A 62 30.41 -2.47 5.13
N VAL A 63 30.93 -1.41 4.49
CA VAL A 63 30.35 -0.79 3.29
C VAL A 63 30.14 -1.84 2.19
N ASP A 64 31.15 -2.64 1.90
CA ASP A 64 31.04 -3.73 0.91
C ASP A 64 29.97 -4.75 1.29
N GLY A 65 29.86 -5.08 2.57
CA GLY A 65 28.78 -5.91 3.11
C GLY A 65 27.38 -5.31 2.87
N TYR A 66 27.22 -4.01 3.14
CA TYR A 66 25.96 -3.29 2.89
C TYR A 66 25.61 -3.21 1.41
N ILE A 67 26.60 -2.95 0.55
CA ILE A 67 26.40 -2.96 -0.91
C ILE A 67 25.90 -4.33 -1.39
N ARG A 68 26.50 -5.43 -0.92
CA ARG A 68 26.06 -6.79 -1.26
C ARG A 68 24.65 -7.07 -0.79
N GLU A 69 24.25 -6.50 0.33
CA GLU A 69 22.90 -6.65 0.87
C GLU A 69 21.87 -5.85 0.07
N ILE A 70 22.15 -4.56 -0.15
CA ILE A 70 21.22 -3.59 -0.74
C ILE A 70 21.06 -3.83 -2.23
N VAL A 71 22.17 -3.97 -2.99
CA VAL A 71 22.17 -3.98 -4.46
C VAL A 71 21.62 -5.28 -5.02
N PRO A 72 20.52 -5.24 -5.81
CA PRO A 72 19.98 -6.42 -6.47
C PRO A 72 20.87 -6.89 -7.64
N PHE A 73 20.56 -8.10 -8.13
CA PHE A 73 20.99 -8.55 -9.45
C PHE A 73 19.76 -8.61 -10.36
N PHE A 74 19.55 -7.59 -11.16
CA PHE A 74 18.38 -7.55 -12.02
C PHE A 74 18.56 -8.43 -13.25
N ASN A 75 17.59 -9.33 -13.47
CA ASN A 75 17.52 -10.16 -14.67
C ASN A 75 16.27 -9.81 -15.47
N VAL A 76 16.46 -9.06 -16.56
CA VAL A 76 15.39 -8.59 -17.45
C VAL A 76 14.54 -9.75 -17.98
N VAL A 77 15.18 -10.87 -18.35
CA VAL A 77 14.48 -12.05 -18.86
C VAL A 77 13.63 -12.70 -17.75
N ALA A 78 14.20 -12.86 -16.57
CA ALA A 78 13.47 -13.39 -15.42
C ALA A 78 12.26 -12.51 -15.07
N TYR A 79 12.43 -11.18 -15.10
CA TYR A 79 11.35 -10.25 -14.79
C TYR A 79 10.19 -10.36 -15.80
N TYR A 80 10.45 -10.23 -17.10
CA TYR A 80 9.38 -10.14 -18.10
C TYR A 80 8.84 -11.50 -18.55
N GLN A 81 9.67 -12.54 -18.64
CA GLN A 81 9.22 -13.84 -19.14
C GLN A 81 8.65 -14.73 -18.03
N ILE A 82 9.28 -14.74 -16.86
CA ILE A 82 8.87 -15.61 -15.74
C ILE A 82 8.03 -14.83 -14.75
N GLY A 83 8.54 -13.72 -14.24
CA GLY A 83 7.90 -12.93 -13.17
C GLY A 83 6.52 -12.43 -13.56
N TYR A 84 6.38 -11.81 -14.74
CA TYR A 84 5.10 -11.30 -15.22
C TYR A 84 4.05 -12.40 -15.41
N ARG A 85 4.44 -13.52 -16.02
CA ARG A 85 3.50 -14.65 -16.23
C ARG A 85 3.10 -15.31 -14.92
N ALA A 86 4.07 -15.53 -14.05
CA ALA A 86 3.82 -16.08 -12.70
C ALA A 86 2.95 -15.14 -11.86
N ALA A 87 3.23 -13.83 -11.89
CA ALA A 87 2.43 -12.80 -11.22
C ALA A 87 0.99 -12.79 -11.73
N GLY A 88 0.79 -12.78 -13.06
CA GLY A 88 -0.54 -12.83 -13.66
C GLY A 88 -1.30 -14.09 -13.30
N TRP A 89 -0.65 -15.25 -13.39
CA TRP A 89 -1.25 -16.52 -13.00
C TRP A 89 -1.65 -16.52 -11.52
N LEU A 90 -0.75 -16.10 -10.63
CA LEU A 90 -0.98 -16.03 -9.18
C LEU A 90 -2.13 -15.06 -8.85
N LEU A 91 -2.10 -13.84 -9.42
CA LEU A 91 -3.15 -12.86 -9.20
C LEU A 91 -4.51 -13.35 -9.69
N HIS A 92 -4.59 -13.91 -10.90
CA HIS A 92 -5.85 -14.43 -11.43
C HIS A 92 -6.37 -15.65 -10.69
N LEU A 93 -5.50 -16.40 -10.02
CA LEU A 93 -5.90 -17.48 -9.13
C LEU A 93 -6.64 -16.94 -7.91
N PHE A 94 -6.15 -15.85 -7.31
CA PHE A 94 -6.71 -15.29 -6.07
C PHE A 94 -7.76 -14.21 -6.33
N TYR A 95 -7.58 -13.35 -7.34
CA TYR A 95 -8.35 -12.14 -7.52
C TYR A 95 -8.91 -11.96 -8.93
N ARG A 96 -9.92 -11.12 -9.03
CA ARG A 96 -10.28 -10.42 -10.26
C ARG A 96 -9.57 -9.06 -10.19
N THR A 97 -8.53 -8.90 -10.99
CA THR A 97 -7.75 -7.66 -11.02
C THR A 97 -8.46 -6.58 -11.83
N SER A 98 -8.42 -5.34 -11.33
CA SER A 98 -8.87 -4.14 -12.01
C SER A 98 -7.75 -3.11 -11.97
N VAL A 99 -7.45 -2.51 -13.11
CA VAL A 99 -6.45 -1.43 -13.24
C VAL A 99 -7.12 -0.26 -13.91
N ASP A 100 -7.03 0.89 -13.28
CA ASP A 100 -7.58 2.14 -13.79
C ASP A 100 -6.54 3.27 -13.70
N PHE A 101 -6.73 4.32 -14.49
CA PHE A 101 -5.86 5.47 -14.55
C PHE A 101 -6.70 6.73 -14.32
N GLU A 102 -6.20 7.64 -13.49
CA GLU A 102 -6.84 8.94 -13.28
C GLU A 102 -6.87 9.73 -14.60
N ASP A 103 -5.77 9.70 -15.33
CA ASP A 103 -5.66 10.20 -16.69
C ASP A 103 -4.89 9.19 -17.55
N ALA A 104 -5.61 8.50 -18.43
CA ALA A 104 -5.04 7.50 -19.31
C ALA A 104 -3.98 8.05 -20.28
N ARG A 105 -4.03 9.36 -20.58
CA ARG A 105 -3.09 10.03 -21.49
C ARG A 105 -1.95 10.75 -20.78
N ALA A 106 -1.97 10.84 -19.46
CA ALA A 106 -0.95 11.56 -18.69
C ALA A 106 0.48 11.10 -19.03
N LYS A 107 0.63 9.80 -19.29
CA LYS A 107 1.91 9.21 -19.64
C LYS A 107 2.45 9.62 -21.01
N GLU A 108 1.57 9.93 -21.96
CA GLU A 108 1.95 10.37 -23.32
C GLU A 108 2.58 11.77 -23.30
N ARG A 109 2.20 12.57 -22.29
CA ARG A 109 2.70 13.94 -22.07
C ARG A 109 4.01 14.00 -21.30
N LEU A 110 4.46 12.86 -20.72
CA LEU A 110 5.71 12.84 -19.98
C LEU A 110 6.93 12.99 -20.90
N PRO A 111 7.95 13.76 -20.48
CA PRO A 111 9.24 13.80 -21.16
C PRO A 111 9.82 12.39 -21.35
N ARG A 112 10.52 12.19 -22.46
CA ARG A 112 11.08 10.86 -22.77
C ARG A 112 12.09 10.37 -21.72
N ASP A 113 12.74 11.27 -21.04
CA ASP A 113 13.75 11.04 -20.01
C ASP A 113 13.20 11.21 -18.58
N ALA A 114 11.87 11.34 -18.43
CA ALA A 114 11.22 11.43 -17.13
C ALA A 114 11.59 10.24 -16.23
N VAL A 115 11.94 10.56 -14.99
CA VAL A 115 12.21 9.59 -13.92
C VAL A 115 10.96 9.48 -13.06
N LEU A 116 10.39 8.27 -12.98
CA LEU A 116 9.13 8.04 -12.30
C LEU A 116 9.36 7.37 -10.94
N VAL A 117 8.79 7.96 -9.90
CA VAL A 117 8.75 7.40 -8.56
C VAL A 117 7.29 7.18 -8.17
N TYR A 118 6.89 5.92 -8.09
CA TYR A 118 5.54 5.53 -7.68
C TYR A 118 5.45 5.53 -6.16
N VAL A 119 4.56 6.37 -5.63
CA VAL A 119 4.24 6.48 -4.20
C VAL A 119 2.90 5.82 -3.94
N MET A 120 2.84 4.87 -3.01
CA MET A 120 1.67 4.05 -2.84
C MET A 120 1.35 3.69 -1.38
N ASN A 121 0.07 3.40 -1.12
CA ASN A 121 -0.37 2.81 0.13
C ASN A 121 -0.01 1.32 0.20
N HIS A 122 0.00 0.72 1.40
CA HIS A 122 0.44 -0.66 1.61
C HIS A 122 -0.58 -1.50 2.38
N ARG A 123 -1.35 -2.31 1.64
CA ARG A 123 -2.44 -3.15 2.17
C ARG A 123 -2.04 -4.60 2.40
N SER A 124 -1.22 -5.14 1.50
CA SER A 124 -0.88 -6.56 1.44
C SER A 124 0.52 -6.74 0.86
N ASN A 125 1.20 -7.82 1.23
CA ASN A 125 2.42 -8.22 0.52
C ASN A 125 2.15 -8.55 -0.97
N ALA A 126 0.89 -8.78 -1.35
CA ALA A 126 0.49 -8.92 -2.74
C ALA A 126 0.60 -7.61 -3.55
N ASP A 127 0.70 -6.44 -2.89
CA ASP A 127 0.79 -5.14 -3.58
C ASP A 127 1.97 -5.06 -4.53
N TYR A 128 3.14 -5.62 -4.13
CA TYR A 128 4.32 -5.70 -4.99
C TYR A 128 4.02 -6.40 -6.32
N ILE A 129 3.28 -7.52 -6.24
CA ILE A 129 2.91 -8.32 -7.41
C ILE A 129 1.82 -7.62 -8.21
N LEU A 130 0.80 -7.08 -7.53
CA LEU A 130 -0.35 -6.45 -8.15
C LEU A 130 0.04 -5.20 -8.94
N VAL A 131 0.83 -4.30 -8.33
CA VAL A 131 1.28 -3.06 -8.99
C VAL A 131 2.30 -3.36 -10.09
N SER A 132 3.24 -4.30 -9.86
CA SER A 132 4.15 -4.75 -10.91
C SER A 132 3.39 -5.34 -12.11
N TYR A 133 2.36 -6.14 -11.86
CA TYR A 133 1.52 -6.70 -12.92
C TYR A 133 0.72 -5.62 -13.67
N ALA A 134 0.14 -4.68 -12.93
CA ALA A 134 -0.63 -3.56 -13.49
C ALA A 134 0.22 -2.68 -14.43
N LEU A 135 1.49 -2.47 -14.09
CA LEU A 135 2.41 -1.58 -14.81
C LEU A 135 3.41 -2.33 -15.70
N ALA A 136 3.46 -3.66 -15.67
CA ALA A 136 4.50 -4.46 -16.35
C ALA A 136 4.53 -4.29 -17.89
N GLY A 137 3.39 -3.95 -18.51
CA GLY A 137 3.36 -3.57 -19.93
C GLY A 137 4.03 -2.22 -20.22
N GLN A 138 4.46 -1.52 -19.18
CA GLN A 138 4.92 -0.14 -19.27
C GLN A 138 6.30 0.09 -18.69
N VAL A 139 6.58 -0.41 -17.48
CA VAL A 139 7.83 -0.20 -16.75
C VAL A 139 8.14 -1.38 -15.83
N ALA A 140 9.44 -1.62 -15.58
CA ALA A 140 9.89 -2.45 -14.49
C ALA A 140 10.10 -1.56 -13.25
N ILE A 141 9.59 -1.98 -12.11
CA ILE A 141 9.65 -1.19 -10.88
C ILE A 141 10.64 -1.83 -9.91
N SER A 142 11.59 -1.03 -9.44
CA SER A 142 12.48 -1.38 -8.34
C SER A 142 11.83 -0.98 -7.02
N TYR A 143 11.55 -1.95 -6.14
CA TYR A 143 10.95 -1.69 -4.84
C TYR A 143 11.96 -1.72 -3.72
N ALA A 144 11.74 -0.86 -2.73
CA ALA A 144 12.37 -0.97 -1.43
C ALA A 144 11.66 -2.05 -0.60
N VAL A 145 12.30 -3.17 -0.37
CA VAL A 145 11.72 -4.33 0.31
C VAL A 145 12.34 -4.50 1.70
N GLY A 146 11.48 -4.70 2.71
CA GLY A 146 11.92 -4.89 4.08
C GLY A 146 12.48 -6.28 4.38
N GLU A 147 13.01 -6.45 5.58
CA GLU A 147 13.69 -7.66 6.05
C GLU A 147 12.85 -8.95 5.99
N TRP A 148 11.52 -8.84 5.95
CA TRP A 148 10.61 -9.99 5.91
C TRP A 148 10.81 -10.86 4.65
N ALA A 149 11.24 -10.25 3.56
CA ALA A 149 11.43 -10.94 2.27
C ALA A 149 12.82 -11.59 2.13
N ARG A 150 13.65 -11.56 3.17
CA ARG A 150 14.98 -12.21 3.19
C ARG A 150 14.92 -13.73 3.36
N ALA A 151 13.73 -14.30 3.52
CA ALA A 151 13.58 -15.75 3.58
C ALA A 151 13.79 -16.38 2.19
N PHE A 152 14.62 -17.43 2.11
CA PHE A 152 14.77 -18.24 0.90
C PHE A 152 13.43 -18.93 0.56
N PRO A 153 12.95 -18.95 -0.70
CA PRO A 153 13.58 -18.40 -1.94
C PRO A 153 13.15 -16.97 -2.30
N LEU A 154 12.37 -16.28 -1.46
CA LEU A 154 11.80 -14.96 -1.76
C LEU A 154 12.88 -13.91 -1.99
N GLU A 155 13.96 -13.91 -1.21
CA GLU A 155 15.07 -12.96 -1.39
C GLU A 155 15.65 -13.03 -2.80
N LEU A 156 15.87 -14.26 -3.29
CA LEU A 156 16.41 -14.47 -4.63
C LEU A 156 15.48 -13.93 -5.71
N ALA A 157 14.16 -14.17 -5.56
CA ALA A 157 13.16 -13.69 -6.49
C ALA A 157 13.08 -12.15 -6.51
N PHE A 158 13.02 -11.50 -5.33
CA PHE A 158 12.98 -10.03 -5.26
C PHE A 158 14.24 -9.39 -5.83
N LYS A 159 15.43 -9.93 -5.54
CA LYS A 159 16.69 -9.45 -6.12
C LYS A 159 16.74 -9.63 -7.63
N ALA A 160 16.27 -10.77 -8.16
CA ALA A 160 16.21 -11.03 -9.59
C ALA A 160 15.22 -10.08 -10.31
N PHE A 161 14.19 -9.60 -9.59
CA PHE A 161 13.24 -8.63 -10.11
C PHE A 161 13.66 -7.17 -9.89
N GLY A 162 14.89 -6.93 -9.44
CA GLY A 162 15.45 -5.60 -9.30
C GLY A 162 15.03 -4.84 -8.04
N SER A 163 14.41 -5.51 -7.07
CA SER A 163 14.07 -4.91 -5.78
C SER A 163 15.29 -4.91 -4.86
N TYR A 164 15.49 -3.80 -4.15
CA TYR A 164 16.58 -3.64 -3.18
C TYR A 164 16.09 -3.80 -1.74
N PHE A 165 17.00 -4.28 -0.88
CA PHE A 165 16.65 -4.58 0.50
C PHE A 165 17.00 -3.44 1.43
N ILE A 166 16.09 -3.15 2.39
CA ILE A 166 16.27 -2.13 3.41
C ILE A 166 16.11 -2.70 4.81
N ARG A 167 16.94 -2.21 5.74
CA ARG A 167 16.78 -2.45 7.18
C ARG A 167 15.97 -1.32 7.80
N ARG A 168 14.70 -1.55 8.08
CA ARG A 168 13.76 -0.50 8.52
C ARG A 168 14.07 0.13 9.88
N ARG A 169 14.74 -0.61 10.78
CA ARG A 169 15.01 -0.19 12.17
C ARG A 169 16.50 -0.01 12.46
N TYR A 170 17.32 -0.10 11.44
CA TYR A 170 18.75 0.02 11.58
C TYR A 170 19.13 1.52 11.54
N ARG A 171 19.83 1.99 12.57
CA ARG A 171 20.09 3.42 12.75
C ARG A 171 21.55 3.80 12.47
N GLU A 172 22.36 2.90 11.98
CA GLU A 172 23.77 3.14 11.73
C GLU A 172 23.96 4.17 10.60
N PRO A 173 24.65 5.30 10.84
CA PRO A 173 24.84 6.36 9.85
C PRO A 173 25.53 5.87 8.57
N LEU A 174 26.54 4.99 8.72
CA LEU A 174 27.27 4.42 7.58
C LEU A 174 26.36 3.61 6.64
N TYR A 175 25.44 2.82 7.20
CA TYR A 175 24.42 2.09 6.40
C TYR A 175 23.53 3.06 5.63
N HIS A 176 23.06 4.12 6.30
CA HIS A 176 22.19 5.11 5.68
C HIS A 176 22.88 5.88 4.57
N ALA A 177 24.17 6.23 4.72
CA ALA A 177 24.96 6.84 3.68
C ALA A 177 25.05 5.94 2.42
N VAL A 178 25.34 4.65 2.60
CA VAL A 178 25.37 3.69 1.49
C VAL A 178 24.00 3.57 0.80
N LEU A 179 22.92 3.46 1.58
CA LEU A 179 21.56 3.35 1.05
C LEU A 179 21.13 4.60 0.30
N GLU A 180 21.38 5.79 0.85
CA GLU A 180 21.08 7.07 0.23
C GLU A 180 21.80 7.21 -1.12
N ARG A 181 23.11 6.97 -1.15
CA ARG A 181 23.88 7.07 -2.39
C ARG A 181 23.48 6.06 -3.43
N TYR A 182 23.11 4.83 -3.02
CA TYR A 182 22.54 3.83 -3.92
C TYR A 182 21.19 4.29 -4.52
N VAL A 183 20.26 4.79 -3.69
CA VAL A 183 18.95 5.29 -4.17
C VAL A 183 19.15 6.47 -5.12
N GLN A 184 20.03 7.42 -4.81
CA GLN A 184 20.36 8.54 -5.69
C GLN A 184 20.98 8.08 -7.02
N LEU A 185 21.87 7.10 -6.97
CA LEU A 185 22.50 6.53 -8.17
C LEU A 185 21.46 5.94 -9.13
N ILE A 186 20.59 5.05 -8.63
CA ILE A 186 19.58 4.43 -9.49
C ILE A 186 18.52 5.43 -9.97
N THR A 187 18.24 6.49 -9.19
CA THR A 187 17.33 7.55 -9.61
C THR A 187 17.94 8.38 -10.76
N ARG A 188 19.21 8.73 -10.68
CA ARG A 188 19.95 9.42 -11.78
C ARG A 188 20.00 8.61 -13.04
N GLU A 189 20.14 7.28 -12.92
CA GLU A 189 20.13 6.35 -14.08
C GLU A 189 18.72 6.15 -14.66
N GLY A 190 17.69 6.80 -14.10
CA GLY A 190 16.33 6.74 -14.61
C GLY A 190 15.57 5.45 -14.24
N VAL A 191 16.03 4.72 -13.23
CA VAL A 191 15.33 3.53 -12.75
C VAL A 191 14.01 3.94 -12.10
N THR A 192 12.93 3.37 -12.58
CA THR A 192 11.61 3.56 -11.97
C THR A 192 11.55 2.89 -10.61
N GLN A 193 11.16 3.64 -9.59
CA GLN A 193 11.09 3.16 -8.22
C GLN A 193 9.67 3.10 -7.69
N GLY A 194 9.40 2.15 -6.78
CA GLY A 194 8.15 2.03 -6.04
C GLY A 194 8.38 2.15 -4.55
N ILE A 195 7.72 3.12 -3.91
CA ILE A 195 7.86 3.41 -2.49
C ILE A 195 6.51 3.26 -1.80
N PHE A 196 6.44 2.34 -0.84
CA PHE A 196 5.32 2.28 0.09
C PHE A 196 5.58 3.26 1.23
N VAL A 197 5.07 4.48 1.08
CA VAL A 197 5.38 5.59 2.02
C VAL A 197 4.91 5.32 3.45
N GLU A 198 3.91 4.49 3.66
CA GLU A 198 3.47 4.06 5.00
C GLU A 198 4.54 3.27 5.78
N GLY A 199 5.60 2.81 5.09
CA GLY A 199 6.72 2.08 5.68
C GLY A 199 6.36 0.71 6.25
N GLY A 200 5.17 0.18 5.99
CA GLY A 200 4.71 -1.15 6.40
C GLY A 200 3.22 -1.33 6.18
N LEU A 201 2.75 -2.57 6.28
CA LEU A 201 1.33 -2.90 6.15
C LEU A 201 0.49 -2.20 7.20
N THR A 202 -0.69 -1.71 6.80
CA THR A 202 -1.70 -1.25 7.76
C THR A 202 -2.25 -2.44 8.55
N ARG A 203 -2.46 -2.27 9.84
CA ARG A 203 -3.00 -3.32 10.72
C ARG A 203 -4.47 -3.16 11.01
N ASP A 204 -4.96 -1.94 10.97
CA ASP A 204 -6.35 -1.55 11.23
C ASP A 204 -7.15 -1.22 9.96
N GLY A 205 -6.51 -1.23 8.80
CA GLY A 205 -7.11 -0.88 7.52
C GLY A 205 -7.07 0.60 7.15
N ARG A 206 -6.65 1.51 8.04
CA ARG A 206 -6.52 2.95 7.76
C ARG A 206 -5.25 3.26 6.98
N LEU A 207 -5.21 4.37 6.29
CA LEU A 207 -3.97 4.97 5.82
C LEU A 207 -3.10 5.37 7.02
N ARG A 208 -1.81 5.09 6.93
CA ARG A 208 -0.86 5.40 8.00
C ARG A 208 -0.07 6.64 7.62
N ALA A 209 0.33 7.42 8.63
CA ALA A 209 1.22 8.54 8.42
C ALA A 209 2.48 8.14 7.63
N PRO A 210 2.87 8.90 6.60
CA PRO A 210 3.97 8.53 5.73
C PRO A 210 5.32 8.68 6.42
N LYS A 211 6.32 7.96 5.90
CA LYS A 211 7.71 8.00 6.32
C LYS A 211 8.56 8.58 5.21
N VAL A 212 9.27 9.64 5.52
CA VAL A 212 10.03 10.46 4.57
C VAL A 212 11.28 9.79 4.00
N GLY A 213 11.96 8.91 4.76
CA GLY A 213 13.36 8.54 4.55
C GLY A 213 13.75 8.17 3.12
N LEU A 214 12.98 7.30 2.43
CA LEU A 214 13.29 6.92 1.05
C LEU A 214 12.99 8.04 0.05
N LEU A 215 11.92 8.80 0.27
CA LEU A 215 11.61 9.91 -0.62
C LEU A 215 12.65 11.03 -0.48
N ASP A 216 13.14 11.33 0.73
CA ASP A 216 14.25 12.26 0.95
C ASP A 216 15.49 11.85 0.14
N TYR A 217 15.85 10.57 0.14
CA TYR A 217 16.98 10.08 -0.67
C TYR A 217 16.77 10.28 -2.16
N VAL A 218 15.56 10.00 -2.66
CA VAL A 218 15.20 10.24 -4.06
C VAL A 218 15.29 11.72 -4.40
N LEU A 219 14.74 12.59 -3.54
CA LEU A 219 14.73 14.04 -3.74
C LEU A 219 16.15 14.63 -3.76
N GLY A 220 17.11 13.97 -3.11
CA GLY A 220 18.51 14.43 -3.07
C GLY A 220 19.17 14.60 -4.43
N ILE A 221 18.63 13.99 -5.53
CA ILE A 221 19.13 14.24 -6.88
C ILE A 221 18.78 15.62 -7.43
N GLY A 222 17.75 16.26 -6.90
CA GLY A 222 17.29 17.59 -7.29
C GLY A 222 18.25 18.72 -6.93
N ARG A 223 19.37 18.44 -6.22
CA ARG A 223 20.52 19.37 -6.13
C ARG A 223 21.03 19.79 -7.51
N ASP A 224 20.89 18.94 -8.50
CA ASP A 224 21.19 19.23 -9.89
C ASP A 224 19.89 19.57 -10.63
N PRO A 225 19.72 20.81 -11.14
CA PRO A 225 18.50 21.26 -11.83
C PRO A 225 18.12 20.37 -13.02
N ALA A 226 19.10 19.77 -13.70
CA ALA A 226 18.85 18.88 -14.83
C ALA A 226 18.09 17.60 -14.40
N TYR A 227 18.34 17.11 -13.20
CA TYR A 227 17.60 15.97 -12.64
C TYR A 227 16.29 16.40 -11.99
N ALA A 228 16.24 17.59 -11.36
CA ALA A 228 15.00 18.13 -10.80
C ALA A 228 13.88 18.22 -11.87
N ALA A 229 14.21 18.68 -13.07
CA ALA A 229 13.26 18.78 -14.20
C ALA A 229 12.72 17.42 -14.68
N ARG A 230 13.45 16.33 -14.46
CA ARG A 230 13.11 14.99 -14.91
C ARG A 230 12.28 14.21 -13.90
N LEU A 231 12.32 14.59 -12.62
CA LEU A 231 11.73 13.81 -11.54
C LEU A 231 10.22 14.05 -11.42
N HIS A 232 9.46 12.95 -11.45
CA HIS A 232 8.01 12.95 -11.30
C HIS A 232 7.60 11.92 -10.27
N VAL A 233 6.71 12.31 -9.36
CA VAL A 233 6.06 11.41 -8.40
C VAL A 233 4.69 11.02 -8.93
N VAL A 234 4.37 9.72 -8.87
CA VAL A 234 3.10 9.17 -9.35
C VAL A 234 2.37 8.53 -8.19
N PRO A 235 1.25 9.09 -7.72
CA PRO A 235 0.45 8.46 -6.69
C PRO A 235 -0.22 7.19 -7.23
N VAL A 236 -0.18 6.10 -6.46
CA VAL A 236 -0.84 4.83 -6.82
C VAL A 236 -1.61 4.30 -5.62
N ALA A 237 -2.87 4.01 -5.84
CA ALA A 237 -3.74 3.47 -4.80
C ALA A 237 -4.09 2.00 -5.06
N VAL A 238 -4.07 1.20 -3.99
CA VAL A 238 -4.48 -0.20 -4.03
C VAL A 238 -5.53 -0.50 -2.98
N ASN A 239 -6.51 -1.35 -3.34
CA ASN A 239 -7.48 -1.87 -2.39
C ASN A 239 -7.98 -3.25 -2.81
N TYR A 240 -8.59 -3.97 -1.85
CA TYR A 240 -8.98 -5.36 -1.99
C TYR A 240 -10.35 -5.63 -1.38
N ASP A 241 -11.10 -6.58 -1.96
CA ASP A 241 -12.23 -7.21 -1.29
C ASP A 241 -11.77 -8.12 -0.14
N ARG A 242 -10.57 -8.69 -0.28
CA ARG A 242 -9.97 -9.52 0.76
C ARG A 242 -8.45 -9.42 0.72
N VAL A 243 -7.86 -8.99 1.82
CA VAL A 243 -6.41 -9.00 2.04
C VAL A 243 -5.96 -10.40 2.43
N LEU A 244 -4.81 -10.86 1.90
CA LEU A 244 -4.29 -12.20 2.18
C LEU A 244 -3.97 -12.38 3.66
N GLU A 245 -3.42 -11.35 4.26
CA GLU A 245 -2.89 -11.32 5.62
C GLU A 245 -3.87 -10.76 6.67
N ASP A 246 -5.14 -10.51 6.33
CA ASP A 246 -6.10 -9.82 7.19
C ASP A 246 -6.17 -10.40 8.63
N ARG A 247 -6.15 -11.74 8.77
CA ARG A 247 -6.18 -12.40 10.08
C ARG A 247 -4.89 -12.21 10.88
N SER A 248 -3.74 -12.27 10.23
CA SER A 248 -2.46 -12.07 10.93
C SER A 248 -2.28 -10.62 11.33
N LEU A 249 -2.69 -9.67 10.48
CA LEU A 249 -2.66 -8.24 10.79
C LEU A 249 -3.54 -7.88 11.98
N LEU A 250 -4.77 -8.40 12.03
CA LEU A 250 -5.67 -8.19 13.17
C LEU A 250 -5.11 -8.81 14.47
N ARG A 251 -4.54 -10.02 14.40
CA ARG A 251 -3.88 -10.63 15.58
C ARG A 251 -2.66 -9.84 16.04
N GLU A 252 -1.88 -9.29 15.11
CA GLU A 252 -0.77 -8.40 15.46
C GLU A 252 -1.27 -7.13 16.16
N LEU A 253 -2.41 -6.59 15.73
CA LEU A 253 -3.03 -5.43 16.36
C LEU A 253 -3.49 -5.76 17.79
N GLU A 254 -4.21 -6.88 17.97
CA GLU A 254 -4.65 -7.39 19.28
C GLU A 254 -3.47 -7.68 20.22
N ALA A 255 -2.43 -8.33 19.70
CA ALA A 255 -1.22 -8.65 20.45
C ALA A 255 -0.43 -7.40 20.87
N ALA A 256 -0.42 -6.36 20.03
CA ALA A 256 0.20 -5.08 20.36
C ALA A 256 -0.55 -4.37 21.50
N GLY A 257 -1.88 -4.46 21.53
CA GLY A 257 -2.71 -3.96 22.63
C GLY A 257 -2.46 -4.70 23.95
N ASN A 258 -2.12 -6.00 23.89
CA ASN A 258 -1.88 -6.86 25.04
C ASN A 258 -0.40 -7.00 25.44
N GLY A 259 0.50 -6.22 24.84
CA GLY A 259 1.94 -6.24 25.11
C GLY A 259 2.69 -7.53 24.71
N ARG A 260 2.02 -8.47 24.02
CA ARG A 260 2.59 -9.74 23.59
C ARG A 260 3.03 -9.70 22.12
N ARG A 261 4.25 -10.12 21.83
CA ARG A 261 4.74 -10.29 20.45
C ARG A 261 4.63 -11.76 20.04
N PRO A 262 3.93 -12.10 18.93
CA PRO A 262 3.88 -13.47 18.47
C PRO A 262 5.28 -13.96 18.04
N SER A 263 5.60 -15.21 18.36
CA SER A 263 6.87 -15.85 18.00
C SER A 263 7.00 -15.98 16.48
N ARG A 264 8.23 -15.83 15.96
CA ARG A 264 8.53 -16.03 14.52
C ARG A 264 8.20 -17.44 14.04
N TRP A 265 8.36 -18.43 14.90
CA TRP A 265 8.01 -19.81 14.61
C TRP A 265 6.50 -20.07 14.52
N SER A 266 5.70 -19.41 15.37
CA SER A 266 4.24 -19.51 15.27
C SER A 266 3.72 -18.88 13.99
N GLN A 267 4.31 -17.78 13.53
CA GLN A 267 3.97 -17.14 12.27
C GLN A 267 4.32 -18.04 11.07
N ALA A 268 5.51 -18.63 11.05
CA ALA A 268 5.94 -19.54 9.98
C ALA A 268 5.06 -20.80 9.90
N TYR A 269 4.71 -21.39 11.04
CA TYR A 269 3.80 -22.54 11.11
C TYR A 269 2.41 -22.20 10.58
N GLU A 270 1.85 -21.04 10.94
CA GLU A 270 0.54 -20.61 10.44
C GLU A 270 0.52 -20.35 8.94
N VAL A 271 1.57 -19.72 8.42
CA VAL A 271 1.74 -19.50 6.97
C VAL A 271 1.83 -20.85 6.25
N GLY A 272 2.64 -21.79 6.76
CA GLY A 272 2.76 -23.14 6.21
C GLY A 272 1.43 -23.89 6.23
N ARG A 273 0.72 -23.88 7.36
CA ARG A 273 -0.61 -24.49 7.51
C ARG A 273 -1.64 -23.85 6.58
N TYR A 274 -1.60 -22.53 6.42
CA TYR A 274 -2.48 -21.82 5.52
C TYR A 274 -2.20 -22.15 4.06
N MET A 275 -0.94 -22.24 3.67
CA MET A 275 -0.53 -22.67 2.32
C MET A 275 -0.97 -24.10 2.03
N ALA A 276 -0.72 -25.04 2.95
CA ALA A 276 -1.16 -26.43 2.81
C ALA A 276 -2.69 -26.55 2.67
N TRP A 277 -3.44 -25.83 3.52
CA TRP A 277 -4.90 -25.79 3.45
C TRP A 277 -5.42 -25.24 2.13
N ASN A 278 -4.80 -24.19 1.60
CA ASN A 278 -5.19 -23.63 0.32
C ASN A 278 -4.81 -24.54 -0.85
N ALA A 279 -3.65 -25.21 -0.78
CA ALA A 279 -3.23 -26.20 -1.77
C ALA A 279 -4.22 -27.37 -1.85
N THR A 280 -4.69 -27.89 -0.71
CA THR A 280 -5.71 -28.96 -0.71
C THR A 280 -7.03 -28.50 -1.31
N ARG A 281 -7.51 -27.28 -1.01
CA ARG A 281 -8.74 -26.74 -1.61
C ARG A 281 -8.61 -26.52 -3.12
N MET A 282 -7.43 -26.16 -3.59
CA MET A 282 -7.12 -26.01 -5.00
C MET A 282 -7.12 -27.37 -5.70
N LEU A 283 -6.53 -28.40 -5.11
CA LEU A 283 -6.49 -29.76 -5.62
C LEU A 283 -7.90 -30.35 -5.77
N PHE A 284 -8.79 -30.09 -4.81
CA PHE A 284 -10.18 -30.56 -4.83
C PHE A 284 -11.16 -29.64 -5.57
N ARG A 285 -10.69 -28.70 -6.40
CA ARG A 285 -11.52 -27.72 -7.16
C ARG A 285 -12.53 -26.92 -6.30
N ARG A 286 -12.34 -26.84 -4.98
CA ARG A 286 -13.15 -26.07 -4.03
C ARG A 286 -12.60 -24.65 -3.81
N TRP A 287 -11.67 -24.22 -4.67
CA TRP A 287 -11.07 -22.90 -4.61
C TRP A 287 -12.07 -21.82 -5.00
N LYS A 288 -12.20 -20.80 -4.18
CA LYS A 288 -13.00 -19.62 -4.47
C LYS A 288 -12.07 -18.39 -4.46
N ARG A 289 -12.15 -17.59 -5.50
CA ARG A 289 -11.41 -16.32 -5.57
C ARG A 289 -11.78 -15.40 -4.41
N TYR A 290 -10.82 -14.56 -4.00
CA TYR A 290 -10.93 -13.65 -2.87
C TYR A 290 -11.64 -12.33 -3.22
N GLY A 291 -12.26 -12.23 -4.36
CA GLY A 291 -12.94 -11.03 -4.82
C GLY A 291 -12.07 -10.19 -5.75
N ARG A 292 -12.20 -8.89 -5.64
CA ARG A 292 -11.44 -7.93 -6.46
C ARG A 292 -10.14 -7.51 -5.78
N ALA A 293 -9.12 -7.25 -6.60
CA ALA A 293 -7.93 -6.49 -6.26
C ALA A 293 -7.81 -5.36 -7.27
N ALA A 294 -7.76 -4.13 -6.82
CA ALA A 294 -7.84 -2.97 -7.68
C ALA A 294 -6.66 -2.04 -7.47
N VAL A 295 -6.17 -1.49 -8.58
CA VAL A 295 -5.10 -0.49 -8.64
C VAL A 295 -5.62 0.71 -9.41
N VAL A 296 -5.40 1.90 -8.88
CA VAL A 296 -5.61 3.17 -9.57
C VAL A 296 -4.27 3.90 -9.64
N VAL A 297 -3.88 4.28 -10.83
CA VAL A 297 -2.65 5.03 -11.09
C VAL A 297 -3.04 6.48 -11.30
N GLY A 298 -2.52 7.37 -10.48
CA GLY A 298 -2.77 8.80 -10.54
C GLY A 298 -1.93 9.51 -11.60
N THR A 299 -2.22 10.78 -11.75
CA THR A 299 -1.50 11.67 -12.65
C THR A 299 -0.09 11.96 -12.12
N PRO A 300 0.95 11.83 -12.94
CA PRO A 300 2.31 12.18 -12.54
C PRO A 300 2.43 13.65 -12.14
N VAL A 301 3.04 13.90 -11.00
CA VAL A 301 3.31 15.23 -10.45
C VAL A 301 4.77 15.59 -10.73
N PRO A 302 5.06 16.61 -11.56
CA PRO A 302 6.42 17.06 -11.78
C PRO A 302 6.94 17.76 -10.51
N LEU A 303 8.18 17.46 -10.11
CA LEU A 303 8.76 18.05 -8.90
C LEU A 303 9.52 19.36 -9.16
N LEU A 304 9.66 19.77 -10.40
CA LEU A 304 10.36 21.03 -10.74
C LEU A 304 9.77 22.23 -10.02
N SER A 305 8.44 22.38 -10.03
CA SER A 305 7.74 23.48 -9.34
C SER A 305 7.89 23.38 -7.82
N TRP A 306 7.92 22.18 -7.27
CA TRP A 306 8.14 21.98 -5.85
C TRP A 306 9.58 22.39 -5.43
N TYR A 307 10.59 22.03 -6.22
CA TYR A 307 11.97 22.50 -5.98
C TYR A 307 12.09 24.02 -6.11
N ALA A 308 11.41 24.61 -7.11
CA ALA A 308 11.40 26.06 -7.29
C ALA A 308 10.76 26.81 -6.10
N ALA A 309 9.79 26.19 -5.43
CA ALA A 309 9.17 26.74 -4.21
C ALA A 309 10.04 26.53 -2.95
N HIS A 310 11.07 25.68 -3.02
CA HIS A 310 11.97 25.37 -1.90
C HIS A 310 13.44 25.52 -2.35
N PRO A 311 13.89 26.72 -2.75
CA PRO A 311 15.23 26.94 -3.30
C PRO A 311 16.35 26.59 -2.30
N ASP A 312 16.10 26.84 -1.01
CA ASP A 312 17.07 26.62 0.08
C ASP A 312 17.01 25.19 0.66
N LEU A 313 16.23 24.29 0.07
CA LEU A 313 15.97 22.94 0.60
C LEU A 313 17.25 22.18 0.98
N PHE A 314 18.29 22.33 0.19
CA PHE A 314 19.54 21.60 0.36
C PHE A 314 20.57 22.30 1.24
N ASP A 315 20.31 23.57 1.57
CA ASP A 315 21.11 24.38 2.49
C ASP A 315 20.56 24.34 3.92
N MET A 316 19.30 23.88 4.05
CA MET A 316 18.67 23.63 5.34
C MET A 316 19.40 22.53 6.12
N ASP A 317 19.34 22.62 7.44
CA ASP A 317 19.71 21.50 8.31
C ASP A 317 18.78 20.28 8.04
N ARG A 318 19.24 19.10 8.46
CA ARG A 318 18.49 17.86 8.20
C ARG A 318 17.08 17.85 8.78
N PRO A 319 16.81 18.29 10.04
CA PRO A 319 15.46 18.36 10.60
C PRO A 319 14.54 19.28 9.80
N ALA A 320 14.97 20.49 9.43
CA ALA A 320 14.17 21.42 8.64
C ALA A 320 13.86 20.86 7.23
N ARG A 321 14.87 20.29 6.56
CA ARG A 321 14.66 19.62 5.26
C ARG A 321 13.66 18.49 5.36
N LEU A 322 13.78 17.62 6.37
CA LEU A 322 12.83 16.51 6.55
C LEU A 322 11.41 16.99 6.83
N ALA A 323 11.22 18.14 7.45
CA ALA A 323 9.89 18.73 7.64
C ALA A 323 9.25 19.13 6.29
N GLN A 324 10.02 19.70 5.36
CA GLN A 324 9.52 20.01 4.01
C GLN A 324 9.21 18.74 3.22
N VAL A 325 10.07 17.74 3.31
CA VAL A 325 9.83 16.43 2.67
C VAL A 325 8.60 15.74 3.27
N GLN A 326 8.34 15.90 4.58
CA GLN A 326 7.14 15.37 5.22
C GLN A 326 5.87 15.98 4.63
N GLN A 327 5.83 17.28 4.39
CA GLN A 327 4.69 17.96 3.76
C GLN A 327 4.42 17.39 2.36
N LEU A 328 5.46 17.18 1.55
CA LEU A 328 5.32 16.54 0.24
C LEU A 328 4.81 15.10 0.38
N CYS A 329 5.31 14.34 1.35
CA CYS A 329 4.82 12.97 1.60
C CYS A 329 3.34 12.96 2.00
N ASP A 330 2.92 13.90 2.85
CA ASP A 330 1.53 14.03 3.31
C ASP A 330 0.61 14.41 2.14
N GLU A 331 1.03 15.35 1.27
CA GLU A 331 0.31 15.70 0.06
C GLU A 331 0.17 14.50 -0.88
N MET A 332 1.26 13.79 -1.15
CA MET A 332 1.22 12.62 -2.03
C MET A 332 0.36 11.49 -1.45
N LEU A 333 0.40 11.26 -0.14
CA LEU A 333 -0.48 10.29 0.52
C LEU A 333 -1.94 10.74 0.49
N GLY A 334 -2.22 12.02 0.63
CA GLY A 334 -3.54 12.60 0.43
C GLY A 334 -4.10 12.29 -0.97
N ARG A 335 -3.29 12.51 -2.02
CA ARG A 335 -3.63 12.15 -3.41
C ARG A 335 -3.86 10.64 -3.57
N VAL A 336 -3.01 9.80 -2.97
CA VAL A 336 -3.22 8.34 -2.94
C VAL A 336 -4.56 8.01 -2.26
N GLY A 337 -4.90 8.68 -1.16
CA GLY A 337 -6.16 8.50 -0.45
C GLY A 337 -7.38 8.74 -1.34
N LEU A 338 -7.41 9.84 -2.08
CA LEU A 338 -8.49 10.17 -3.01
C LEU A 338 -8.64 9.17 -4.17
N LEU A 339 -7.55 8.49 -4.54
CA LEU A 339 -7.53 7.49 -5.60
C LEU A 339 -7.90 6.09 -5.12
N ILE A 340 -8.07 5.84 -3.82
CA ILE A 340 -8.34 4.49 -3.30
C ILE A 340 -9.61 3.93 -3.93
N PRO A 341 -9.51 2.81 -4.67
CA PRO A 341 -10.67 2.19 -5.28
C PRO A 341 -11.58 1.58 -4.21
N VAL A 342 -12.86 1.94 -4.27
CA VAL A 342 -13.89 1.44 -3.36
C VAL A 342 -14.41 0.12 -3.88
N THR A 343 -13.94 -0.98 -3.31
CA THR A 343 -14.39 -2.33 -3.69
C THR A 343 -15.62 -2.75 -2.88
N PRO A 344 -16.40 -3.74 -3.34
CA PRO A 344 -17.67 -4.14 -2.71
C PRO A 344 -17.59 -4.44 -1.21
N VAL A 345 -16.56 -5.15 -0.77
CA VAL A 345 -16.46 -5.56 0.64
C VAL A 345 -16.16 -4.38 1.56
N PRO A 346 -15.18 -3.51 1.32
CA PRO A 346 -14.98 -2.27 2.06
C PRO A 346 -16.23 -1.42 2.18
N LEU A 347 -16.95 -1.19 1.07
CA LEU A 347 -18.16 -0.37 1.08
C LEU A 347 -19.27 -0.99 1.92
N THR A 348 -19.53 -2.29 1.75
CA THR A 348 -20.52 -3.01 2.56
C THR A 348 -20.13 -3.02 4.04
N CYS A 349 -18.84 -3.19 4.38
CA CYS A 349 -18.37 -3.14 5.75
C CYS A 349 -18.54 -1.75 6.35
N ALA A 350 -18.30 -0.68 5.58
CA ALA A 350 -18.55 0.69 6.03
C ALA A 350 -20.05 0.92 6.29
N ALA A 351 -20.93 0.43 5.40
CA ALA A 351 -22.37 0.49 5.60
C ALA A 351 -22.79 -0.27 6.89
N ILE A 352 -22.30 -1.49 7.11
CA ILE A 352 -22.59 -2.27 8.32
C ILE A 352 -22.11 -1.52 9.57
N GLN A 353 -20.93 -0.94 9.56
CA GLN A 353 -20.35 -0.23 10.70
C GLN A 353 -21.14 1.03 11.07
N SER A 354 -21.90 1.61 10.15
CA SER A 354 -22.76 2.78 10.42
C SER A 354 -24.02 2.45 11.22
N PHE A 355 -24.37 1.16 11.38
CA PHE A 355 -25.47 0.72 12.23
C PHE A 355 -24.97 0.40 13.64
N GLN A 356 -25.78 0.74 14.65
CA GLN A 356 -25.49 0.38 16.04
C GLN A 356 -25.97 -1.03 16.40
N SER A 357 -27.01 -1.52 15.70
CA SER A 357 -27.56 -2.85 15.93
C SER A 357 -26.69 -3.94 15.29
N ASP A 358 -26.66 -5.10 15.95
CA ASP A 358 -26.06 -6.31 15.39
C ASP A 358 -26.97 -6.95 14.33
N PHE A 359 -28.28 -6.74 14.41
CA PHE A 359 -29.23 -7.15 13.38
C PHE A 359 -29.55 -5.98 12.45
N ILE A 360 -29.34 -6.18 11.16
CA ILE A 360 -29.54 -5.16 10.13
C ILE A 360 -30.52 -5.71 9.10
N VAL A 361 -31.63 -5.02 8.89
CA VAL A 361 -32.60 -5.36 7.87
C VAL A 361 -31.96 -5.20 6.48
N ARG A 362 -32.22 -6.15 5.57
CA ARG A 362 -31.61 -6.14 4.23
C ARG A 362 -31.88 -4.85 3.46
N ALA A 363 -33.14 -4.35 3.53
CA ALA A 363 -33.54 -3.13 2.84
C ALA A 363 -32.75 -1.91 3.36
N ASP A 364 -32.58 -1.79 4.69
CA ASP A 364 -31.84 -0.69 5.30
C ASP A 364 -30.35 -0.73 4.92
N LEU A 365 -29.77 -1.93 4.86
CA LEU A 365 -28.37 -2.09 4.43
C LEU A 365 -28.18 -1.69 2.96
N LEU A 366 -29.13 -2.04 2.09
CA LEU A 366 -29.10 -1.62 0.69
C LEU A 366 -29.24 -0.11 0.54
N ALA A 367 -30.20 0.50 1.24
CA ALA A 367 -30.38 1.94 1.24
C ALA A 367 -29.09 2.66 1.71
N ARG A 368 -28.45 2.15 2.79
CA ARG A 368 -27.21 2.71 3.29
C ARG A 368 -26.04 2.59 2.31
N ILE A 369 -25.94 1.47 1.57
CA ILE A 369 -24.94 1.30 0.53
C ILE A 369 -25.17 2.32 -0.60
N ASP A 370 -26.44 2.57 -1.00
CA ASP A 370 -26.75 3.54 -2.05
C ASP A 370 -26.50 4.99 -1.60
N GLU A 371 -26.83 5.35 -0.36
CA GLU A 371 -26.46 6.65 0.22
C GLU A 371 -24.94 6.87 0.18
N MET A 372 -24.15 5.88 0.64
CA MET A 372 -22.69 5.99 0.59
C MET A 372 -22.14 6.06 -0.83
N ARG A 373 -22.80 5.39 -1.79
CA ARG A 373 -22.44 5.52 -3.21
C ARG A 373 -22.70 6.93 -3.74
N ALA A 374 -23.79 7.56 -3.34
CA ALA A 374 -24.09 8.95 -3.72
C ALA A 374 -23.00 9.89 -3.20
N VAL A 375 -22.65 9.81 -1.91
CA VAL A 375 -21.57 10.60 -1.31
C VAL A 375 -20.24 10.38 -2.02
N LEU A 376 -19.90 9.13 -2.32
CA LEU A 376 -18.68 8.79 -3.07
C LEU A 376 -18.70 9.33 -4.50
N GLY A 377 -19.89 9.41 -5.11
CA GLY A 377 -20.11 10.01 -6.43
C GLY A 377 -19.84 11.51 -6.45
N GLU A 378 -20.23 12.23 -5.41
CA GLU A 378 -20.00 13.70 -5.29
C GLU A 378 -18.50 14.04 -5.29
N ILE A 379 -17.66 13.21 -4.73
CA ILE A 379 -16.20 13.37 -4.71
C ILE A 379 -15.51 12.65 -5.88
N ASN A 380 -16.25 12.11 -6.85
CA ASN A 380 -15.74 11.32 -7.96
C ASN A 380 -14.89 10.11 -7.52
N ALA A 381 -15.18 9.53 -6.36
CA ALA A 381 -14.48 8.35 -5.88
C ALA A 381 -14.74 7.13 -6.81
N ARG A 382 -13.74 6.29 -6.98
CA ARG A 382 -13.80 5.15 -7.91
C ARG A 382 -14.47 3.93 -7.28
N VAL A 383 -15.80 3.91 -7.34
CA VAL A 383 -16.59 2.78 -6.83
C VAL A 383 -16.63 1.65 -7.86
N LEU A 384 -16.09 0.50 -7.51
CA LEU A 384 -16.06 -0.69 -8.36
C LEU A 384 -17.35 -1.50 -8.22
N SER A 385 -18.48 -0.89 -8.54
CA SER A 385 -19.76 -1.58 -8.69
C SER A 385 -19.95 -2.00 -10.16
N GLY A 386 -20.75 -3.07 -10.37
CA GLY A 386 -21.36 -3.28 -11.67
C GLY A 386 -22.56 -2.33 -11.86
N ASP A 387 -23.25 -2.45 -12.98
CA ASP A 387 -24.39 -1.59 -13.34
C ASP A 387 -25.62 -1.76 -12.40
N ASN A 388 -25.66 -2.83 -11.57
CA ASN A 388 -26.81 -3.21 -10.76
C ASN A 388 -26.84 -2.63 -9.32
N GLY A 389 -26.11 -1.56 -9.05
CA GLY A 389 -26.25 -0.79 -7.81
C GLY A 389 -25.87 -1.54 -6.52
N ALA A 390 -26.57 -1.20 -5.41
CA ALA A 390 -26.30 -1.75 -4.07
C ALA A 390 -26.51 -3.26 -3.98
N GLU A 391 -27.47 -3.81 -4.71
CA GLU A 391 -27.73 -5.26 -4.72
C GLU A 391 -26.51 -6.07 -5.19
N GLU A 392 -25.86 -5.65 -6.25
CA GLU A 392 -24.68 -6.34 -6.75
C GLU A 392 -23.50 -6.21 -5.79
N ILE A 393 -23.33 -5.01 -5.19
CA ILE A 393 -22.29 -4.77 -4.19
C ILE A 393 -22.49 -5.70 -3.00
N LEU A 394 -23.68 -5.73 -2.44
CA LEU A 394 -24.03 -6.60 -1.32
C LEU A 394 -23.86 -8.08 -1.69
N ALA A 395 -24.36 -8.52 -2.84
CA ALA A 395 -24.24 -9.92 -3.27
C ALA A 395 -22.78 -10.36 -3.45
N ARG A 396 -21.90 -9.47 -3.89
CA ARG A 396 -20.46 -9.74 -4.01
C ARG A 396 -19.78 -9.78 -2.63
N ALA A 397 -20.09 -8.83 -1.77
CA ALA A 397 -19.55 -8.75 -0.41
C ALA A 397 -20.05 -9.92 0.44
N TRP A 398 -21.33 -10.25 0.36
CA TRP A 398 -21.97 -11.32 1.13
C TRP A 398 -21.23 -12.65 1.02
N ARG A 399 -20.80 -13.02 -0.19
CA ARG A 399 -20.03 -14.26 -0.40
C ARG A 399 -18.76 -14.32 0.46
N MET A 400 -18.06 -13.21 0.61
CA MET A 400 -16.86 -13.14 1.43
C MET A 400 -17.21 -13.09 2.93
N LEU A 401 -18.16 -12.26 3.33
CA LEU A 401 -18.56 -12.06 4.72
C LEU A 401 -19.12 -13.37 5.31
N ARG A 402 -19.99 -14.09 4.56
CA ARG A 402 -20.49 -15.41 4.94
C ARG A 402 -19.38 -16.45 5.07
N MET A 403 -18.48 -16.53 4.06
CA MET A 403 -17.35 -17.48 4.10
C MET A 403 -16.43 -17.25 5.30
N ARG A 404 -16.31 -16.00 5.75
CA ARG A 404 -15.48 -15.58 6.89
C ARG A 404 -16.23 -15.69 8.22
N ARG A 405 -17.51 -16.05 8.20
CA ARG A 405 -18.38 -16.07 9.38
C ARG A 405 -18.41 -14.72 10.11
N VAL A 406 -18.49 -13.66 9.33
CA VAL A 406 -18.60 -12.28 9.82
C VAL A 406 -20.05 -11.95 10.10
N MET A 407 -20.95 -12.46 9.23
CA MET A 407 -22.40 -12.27 9.30
C MET A 407 -23.11 -13.59 9.00
N ALA A 408 -24.30 -13.73 9.54
CA ALA A 408 -25.29 -14.78 9.23
C ALA A 408 -26.55 -14.13 8.66
N GLU A 409 -27.24 -14.82 7.75
CA GLU A 409 -28.55 -14.42 7.26
C GLU A 409 -29.60 -14.89 8.26
N GLU A 410 -30.50 -14.00 8.69
CA GLU A 410 -31.53 -14.28 9.68
C GLU A 410 -32.81 -13.55 9.30
N GLY A 411 -33.87 -14.28 9.00
CA GLY A 411 -35.15 -13.71 8.62
C GLY A 411 -35.05 -12.77 7.41
N ARG A 412 -35.43 -11.50 7.62
CA ARG A 412 -35.39 -10.45 6.57
C ARG A 412 -34.09 -9.63 6.58
N GLY A 413 -33.05 -10.08 7.27
CA GLY A 413 -31.83 -9.31 7.43
C GLY A 413 -30.60 -10.15 7.67
N PHE A 414 -29.63 -9.51 8.30
CA PHE A 414 -28.31 -10.06 8.58
C PHE A 414 -27.96 -9.83 10.06
N LEU A 415 -27.47 -10.86 10.71
CA LEU A 415 -26.89 -10.76 12.05
C LEU A 415 -25.37 -10.62 11.95
N VAL A 416 -24.83 -9.57 12.49
CA VAL A 416 -23.39 -9.34 12.62
C VAL A 416 -22.85 -10.17 13.77
N LEU A 417 -21.91 -11.05 13.50
CA LEU A 417 -21.34 -11.90 14.53
C LEU A 417 -20.25 -11.15 15.32
N PRO A 418 -20.18 -11.21 16.65
CA PRO A 418 -19.22 -10.46 17.47
C PRO A 418 -17.76 -10.64 17.02
N ARG A 419 -17.38 -11.89 16.66
CA ARG A 419 -16.03 -12.22 16.14
C ARG A 419 -15.74 -11.64 14.77
N GLY A 420 -16.75 -11.14 14.06
CA GLY A 420 -16.63 -10.50 12.74
C GLY A 420 -16.34 -8.99 12.83
N ARG A 421 -16.68 -8.33 13.93
CA ARG A 421 -16.55 -6.88 14.07
C ARG A 421 -15.14 -6.32 13.80
N PRO A 422 -14.04 -6.91 14.29
CA PRO A 422 -12.70 -6.43 13.96
C PRO A 422 -12.40 -6.48 12.45
N LEU A 423 -12.93 -7.50 11.75
CA LEU A 423 -12.75 -7.64 10.32
C LEU A 423 -13.60 -6.62 9.54
N ILE A 424 -14.82 -6.34 10.00
CA ILE A 424 -15.68 -5.29 9.44
C ILE A 424 -14.95 -3.95 9.56
N SER A 425 -14.46 -3.61 10.75
CA SER A 425 -13.72 -2.36 10.98
C SER A 425 -12.47 -2.25 10.10
N PHE A 426 -11.71 -3.34 9.95
CA PHE A 426 -10.52 -3.37 9.08
C PHE A 426 -10.85 -3.00 7.62
N TYR A 427 -11.92 -3.56 7.07
CA TYR A 427 -12.31 -3.27 5.68
C TYR A 427 -12.99 -1.90 5.56
N ALA A 428 -13.87 -1.52 6.47
CA ALA A 428 -14.52 -0.22 6.51
C ALA A 428 -13.50 0.93 6.59
N ASN A 429 -12.51 0.80 7.46
CA ASN A 429 -11.42 1.77 7.62
C ASN A 429 -10.66 2.04 6.32
N SER A 430 -10.66 1.10 5.38
CA SER A 430 -9.97 1.27 4.11
C SER A 430 -10.55 2.35 3.22
N VAL A 431 -11.80 2.72 3.42
CA VAL A 431 -12.53 3.73 2.65
C VAL A 431 -13.12 4.83 3.55
N ALA A 432 -12.92 4.74 4.87
CA ALA A 432 -13.51 5.66 5.84
C ALA A 432 -13.18 7.13 5.57
N HIS A 433 -11.94 7.43 5.15
CA HIS A 433 -11.51 8.79 4.82
C HIS A 433 -12.23 9.41 3.61
N LEU A 434 -12.90 8.60 2.77
CA LEU A 434 -13.72 9.05 1.65
C LEU A 434 -15.18 9.28 2.04
N LEU A 435 -15.61 8.74 3.18
CA LEU A 435 -17.00 8.72 3.61
C LEU A 435 -17.33 9.79 4.66
N GLY A 436 -16.45 10.73 4.95
CA GLY A 436 -16.55 11.85 5.87
C GLY A 436 -17.77 11.91 6.81
N PRO A 437 -18.99 12.23 6.34
CA PRO A 437 -20.18 12.37 7.17
C PRO A 437 -20.54 11.11 7.97
N TYR A 438 -20.32 9.93 7.39
CA TYR A 438 -20.62 8.64 8.06
C TYR A 438 -19.60 8.30 9.15
N VAL A 439 -18.33 8.65 8.94
CA VAL A 439 -17.28 8.47 9.95
C VAL A 439 -17.55 9.39 11.14
N SER A 440 -17.87 10.64 10.91
CA SER A 440 -18.20 11.61 11.96
C SER A 440 -19.46 11.21 12.73
N SER A 441 -20.48 10.68 12.07
CA SER A 441 -21.70 10.20 12.72
C SER A 441 -21.46 8.98 13.63
N VAL A 442 -20.59 8.05 13.20
CA VAL A 442 -20.20 6.90 14.03
C VAL A 442 -19.41 7.37 15.26
N GLN A 443 -18.44 8.24 15.08
CA GLN A 443 -17.64 8.78 16.18
C GLN A 443 -18.50 9.59 17.18
N ALA A 444 -19.45 10.38 16.67
CA ALA A 444 -20.39 11.13 17.53
C ALA A 444 -21.32 10.19 18.30
N ARG A 445 -21.76 9.08 17.72
CA ARG A 445 -22.59 8.08 18.39
C ARG A 445 -21.83 7.33 19.48
N ASP A 446 -20.58 6.97 19.23
CA ASP A 446 -19.72 6.30 20.21
C ASP A 446 -19.35 7.23 21.38
N ALA A 447 -19.41 8.55 21.19
CA ALA A 447 -19.17 9.56 22.22
C ALA A 447 -20.41 9.91 23.05
N LEU A 448 -21.63 9.54 22.62
CA LEU A 448 -22.86 9.80 23.36
C LEU A 448 -23.09 8.75 24.46
N PRO A 449 -23.50 9.13 25.67
CA PRO A 449 -23.95 8.19 26.68
C PRO A 449 -25.09 7.32 26.13
N PHE A 450 -25.15 6.07 26.57
CA PHE A 450 -26.10 5.06 26.08
C PHE A 450 -27.59 5.57 26.10
N GLU A 451 -27.96 6.38 27.08
CA GLU A 451 -29.31 6.95 27.20
C GLU A 451 -29.68 7.96 26.10
N ALA A 452 -28.69 8.69 25.57
CA ALA A 452 -28.93 9.64 24.49
C ALA A 452 -29.04 8.97 23.10
N SER A 453 -28.60 7.73 22.98
CA SER A 453 -28.56 6.98 21.72
C SER A 453 -29.94 6.49 21.28
N PHE A 454 -30.93 6.43 22.15
CA PHE A 454 -32.26 5.86 21.86
C PHE A 454 -33.37 6.87 21.63
N GLY A 455 -33.07 8.18 21.65
CA GLY A 455 -34.08 9.21 21.36
C GLY A 455 -35.30 9.23 22.34
N VAL A 456 -35.16 8.60 23.49
CA VAL A 456 -36.22 8.65 24.54
C VAL A 456 -36.01 9.95 25.30
N SER A 457 -36.77 10.97 24.94
CA SER A 457 -36.93 12.14 25.78
C SER A 457 -37.48 11.67 27.12
N PRO A 458 -36.90 12.06 28.27
CA PRO A 458 -37.50 11.76 29.56
C PRO A 458 -38.87 12.40 29.59
N VAL A 459 -39.94 11.60 29.72
CA VAL A 459 -41.27 12.08 30.00
C VAL A 459 -41.17 12.82 31.32
N PRO A 460 -41.54 14.11 31.44
CA PRO A 460 -41.50 14.81 32.69
C PRO A 460 -42.50 14.13 33.61
N LEU A 461 -42.01 13.58 34.71
CA LEU A 461 -42.86 13.13 35.83
C LEU A 461 -43.70 14.31 36.27
N ALA A 462 -45.01 14.22 36.07
CA ALA A 462 -45.96 15.20 36.54
C ALA A 462 -45.80 15.31 38.06
N SER A 463 -45.44 16.52 38.52
CA SER A 463 -45.42 16.87 39.92
C SER A 463 -46.82 16.72 40.48
N GLY A 464 -47.07 15.65 41.24
CA GLY A 464 -48.30 15.44 41.97
C GLY A 464 -48.50 16.58 42.99
N SER A 465 -49.55 17.34 42.80
CA SER A 465 -50.00 18.37 43.72
C SER A 465 -50.34 17.73 45.08
N GLU A 466 -49.61 18.07 46.14
CA GLU A 466 -50.07 17.93 47.50
C GLU A 466 -51.30 18.79 47.71
N ARG A 467 -52.45 18.16 47.77
CA ARG A 467 -53.61 18.77 48.39
C ARG A 467 -53.65 18.32 49.87
N GLY A 468 -53.41 19.25 50.75
CA GLY A 468 -53.60 19.07 52.13
C GLY A 468 -55.09 18.80 52.48
N ILE A 469 -55.29 17.91 53.41
CA ILE A 469 -56.54 17.74 54.15
C ILE A 469 -56.21 17.83 55.67
N LYS A 470 -56.97 18.64 56.32
CA LYS A 470 -56.95 18.96 57.73
C LYS A 470 -56.83 17.78 58.70
#